data_e79d707dcffd3f03757d1089d600ce4f
#
_entry.id   e79d707dcffd3f03757d1089d600ce4f
#
_cell.length_a   1.000
_cell.length_b   1.000
_cell.length_c   1.000
_cell.angle_alpha   90.00
_cell.angle_beta   90.00
_cell.angle_gamma   90.00
#
_symmetry.space_group_name_H-M   'P 1'
#
loop_
_entity.id
_entity.type
_entity.pdbx_description
1 polymer ?
#
loop_
_entity_poly.entity_id
_entity_poly.type
_entity_poly.pdbx_seq_one_letter_code
_entity_poly.pdbx_strand_id
1 'polypeptide(L)'
;MIKTAYIVKAYRTAVGKAPKGVFRFKRPDELAAETIQFMMNELPDFDKTRIDDVMVGNAMPEAEQGLNVARLISLMGLKVEDVPGVTVNRYCASGLETIGMATAKIQSGMADCIIAGGAESMSFIPMGGYKPTPDYAVAKAGNEDYYWGMGLTAEAVAQQFKVSREDQDEFAYHSHMKALKAQAEGKFDKQIVPITVEQTFINENGKKETKSYIVNKDEGPRAGTSKEALAGLRPVFEANGSVTAGNSSQMSDGAAFVLIMSEDMVKELNLTPIARLVNFASAGVEPRIMGIGPVKAIPKVLKQAGLQLKDIDLIELNEAFASQALAVTRELDLNPEIINVNGGAIALGHPLGCTGAKLSVQLFDEMKRRGSKYGIVSMCVGTGQGSAGVFELL
;
A
#
# COMPACT_ATOMS: atom_id res chain seq x y z
N MET A 1 19.71 -25.80 2.68
CA MET A 1 18.25 -26.01 2.85
C MET A 1 17.57 -24.66 2.74
N ILE A 2 16.41 -24.59 2.10
CA ILE A 2 15.63 -23.35 2.04
C ILE A 2 15.02 -23.13 3.44
N LYS A 3 15.28 -21.97 4.05
CA LYS A 3 14.69 -21.60 5.34
C LYS A 3 13.23 -21.17 5.14
N THR A 4 12.39 -21.33 6.16
CA THR A 4 11.06 -20.72 6.17
C THR A 4 11.15 -19.31 6.76
N ALA A 5 10.47 -18.35 6.16
CA ALA A 5 10.37 -16.98 6.65
C ALA A 5 8.96 -16.70 7.14
N TYR A 6 8.85 -16.17 8.35
CA TYR A 6 7.58 -15.88 9.00
C TYR A 6 7.42 -14.39 9.31
N ILE A 7 6.23 -13.87 9.09
CA ILE A 7 5.82 -12.55 9.55
C ILE A 7 5.37 -12.68 11.01
N VAL A 8 6.02 -11.95 11.89
CA VAL A 8 5.77 -12.02 13.35
C VAL A 8 5.10 -10.78 13.92
N LYS A 9 5.25 -9.64 13.26
CA LYS A 9 4.56 -8.37 13.58
C LYS A 9 4.17 -7.66 12.30
N ALA A 10 3.06 -6.92 12.35
CA ALA A 10 2.52 -6.20 11.21
C ALA A 10 1.70 -4.99 11.68
N TYR A 11 2.13 -3.78 11.33
CA TYR A 11 1.49 -2.53 11.74
C TYR A 11 1.50 -1.50 10.62
N ARG A 12 0.51 -0.60 10.65
CA ARG A 12 0.41 0.56 9.76
C ARG A 12 -0.01 1.81 10.51
N THR A 13 0.27 2.97 9.96
CA THR A 13 -0.39 4.19 10.41
C THR A 13 -1.84 4.24 9.92
N ALA A 14 -2.62 5.16 10.43
CA ALA A 14 -3.77 5.66 9.70
C ALA A 14 -3.31 6.22 8.34
N VAL A 15 -4.22 6.34 7.39
CA VAL A 15 -3.98 7.00 6.10
C VAL A 15 -4.54 8.42 6.15
N GLY A 16 -3.67 9.41 5.93
CA GLY A 16 -4.04 10.82 5.80
C GLY A 16 -4.32 11.20 4.36
N LYS A 17 -5.18 12.20 4.14
CA LYS A 17 -5.44 12.78 2.81
C LYS A 17 -4.36 13.77 2.43
N ALA A 18 -3.77 13.63 1.26
CA ALA A 18 -2.88 14.65 0.71
C ALA A 18 -3.67 15.67 -0.14
N PRO A 19 -3.23 16.92 -0.24
CA PRO A 19 -2.13 17.55 0.51
C PRO A 19 -2.57 18.27 1.80
N LYS A 20 -3.83 18.17 2.21
CA LYS A 20 -4.43 18.99 3.30
C LYS A 20 -4.86 18.19 4.53
N GLY A 21 -4.56 16.90 4.56
CA GLY A 21 -5.00 16.00 5.62
C GLY A 21 -4.15 16.05 6.89
N VAL A 22 -4.42 15.06 7.74
CA VAL A 22 -3.88 15.01 9.11
C VAL A 22 -2.37 14.87 9.19
N PHE A 23 -1.71 14.30 8.16
CA PHE A 23 -0.26 14.12 8.13
C PHE A 23 0.51 15.16 7.29
N ARG A 24 -0.15 16.20 6.77
CA ARG A 24 0.49 17.22 5.92
C ARG A 24 1.72 17.94 6.54
N PHE A 25 1.90 17.84 7.85
CA PHE A 25 3.06 18.39 8.57
C PHE A 25 3.96 17.32 9.19
N LYS A 26 3.64 16.04 8.98
CA LYS A 26 4.41 14.92 9.50
C LYS A 26 5.32 14.38 8.41
N ARG A 27 6.63 14.48 8.60
CA ARG A 27 7.60 13.96 7.62
C ARG A 27 7.42 12.45 7.40
N PRO A 28 7.58 11.95 6.17
CA PRO A 28 7.41 10.52 5.87
C PRO A 28 8.42 9.62 6.57
N ASP A 29 9.65 10.08 6.76
CA ASP A 29 10.69 9.37 7.49
C ASP A 29 10.38 9.25 8.99
N GLU A 30 9.85 10.31 9.62
CA GLU A 30 9.37 10.27 11.01
C GLU A 30 8.15 9.34 11.16
N LEU A 31 7.19 9.43 10.24
CA LEU A 31 6.00 8.58 10.23
C LEU A 31 6.36 7.08 10.18
N ALA A 32 7.32 6.75 9.32
CA ALA A 32 7.86 5.40 9.19
C ALA A 32 8.63 4.95 10.44
N ALA A 33 9.50 5.83 10.96
CA ALA A 33 10.30 5.52 12.13
C ALA A 33 9.43 5.27 13.38
N GLU A 34 8.39 6.08 13.61
CA GLU A 34 7.45 5.87 14.71
C GLU A 34 6.66 4.57 14.58
N THR A 35 6.30 4.17 13.34
CA THR A 35 5.66 2.88 13.09
C THR A 35 6.58 1.71 13.46
N ILE A 36 7.86 1.79 13.10
CA ILE A 36 8.87 0.78 13.47
C ILE A 36 9.10 0.79 14.99
N GLN A 37 9.21 1.96 15.62
CA GLN A 37 9.38 2.06 17.08
C GLN A 37 8.21 1.38 17.80
N PHE A 38 6.98 1.65 17.39
CA PHE A 38 5.80 1.02 17.97
C PHE A 38 5.88 -0.51 17.84
N MET A 39 6.19 -1.01 16.66
CA MET A 39 6.33 -2.44 16.40
C MET A 39 7.42 -3.08 17.27
N MET A 40 8.55 -2.43 17.44
CA MET A 40 9.66 -2.93 18.27
C MET A 40 9.38 -2.85 19.76
N ASN A 41 8.54 -1.92 20.23
CA ASN A 41 8.12 -1.86 21.63
C ASN A 41 7.26 -3.06 22.06
N GLU A 42 6.69 -3.81 21.10
CA GLU A 42 6.03 -5.09 21.33
C GLU A 42 7.01 -6.25 21.60
N LEU A 43 8.29 -6.00 21.43
CA LEU A 43 9.39 -6.95 21.63
C LEU A 43 10.51 -6.28 22.46
N PRO A 44 10.24 -5.92 23.74
CA PRO A 44 11.15 -5.08 24.53
C PRO A 44 12.51 -5.73 24.78
N ASP A 45 12.56 -7.06 24.88
CA ASP A 45 13.78 -7.83 25.16
C ASP A 45 14.54 -8.22 23.88
N PHE A 46 14.03 -7.86 22.70
CA PHE A 46 14.69 -8.20 21.43
C PHE A 46 15.86 -7.27 21.15
N ASP A 47 17.04 -7.87 20.94
CA ASP A 47 18.23 -7.14 20.53
C ASP A 47 18.08 -6.66 19.08
N LYS A 48 17.88 -5.34 18.90
CA LYS A 48 17.64 -4.72 17.61
C LYS A 48 18.84 -4.81 16.66
N THR A 49 20.06 -5.03 17.17
CA THR A 49 21.27 -5.21 16.33
C THR A 49 21.23 -6.53 15.55
N ARG A 50 20.33 -7.46 15.90
CA ARG A 50 20.08 -8.70 15.18
C ARG A 50 19.20 -8.54 13.94
N ILE A 51 18.72 -7.33 13.66
CA ILE A 51 18.00 -7.02 12.41
C ILE A 51 19.03 -6.84 11.31
N ASP A 52 18.94 -7.65 10.27
CA ASP A 52 19.89 -7.64 9.16
C ASP A 52 19.67 -6.49 8.17
N ASP A 53 18.43 -6.00 8.03
CA ASP A 53 18.12 -4.93 7.08
C ASP A 53 16.76 -4.27 7.38
N VAL A 54 16.60 -3.00 6.98
CA VAL A 54 15.32 -2.29 6.90
C VAL A 54 15.02 -1.95 5.45
N MET A 55 14.04 -2.63 4.84
CA MET A 55 13.65 -2.43 3.45
C MET A 55 12.41 -1.57 3.35
N VAL A 56 12.55 -0.37 2.78
CA VAL A 56 11.45 0.60 2.67
C VAL A 56 11.07 0.82 1.22
N GLY A 57 9.84 0.48 0.88
CA GLY A 57 9.20 0.83 -0.37
C GLY A 57 8.83 2.31 -0.40
N ASN A 58 9.26 3.01 -1.46
CA ASN A 58 8.92 4.40 -1.72
C ASN A 58 8.80 4.64 -3.22
N ALA A 59 7.69 5.23 -3.67
CA ALA A 59 7.42 5.41 -5.09
C ALA A 59 8.05 6.68 -5.66
N MET A 60 8.19 7.73 -4.84
CA MET A 60 8.72 9.04 -5.23
C MET A 60 9.91 9.40 -4.34
N PRO A 61 11.09 8.76 -4.52
CA PRO A 61 12.28 8.96 -3.66
C PRO A 61 12.97 10.29 -3.98
N GLU A 62 12.33 11.38 -3.64
CA GLU A 62 12.77 12.76 -3.86
C GLU A 62 12.54 13.60 -2.59
N ALA A 63 13.22 14.70 -2.45
CA ALA A 63 13.13 15.66 -1.32
C ALA A 63 13.16 14.94 0.06
N GLU A 64 12.10 15.04 0.87
CA GLU A 64 12.01 14.42 2.20
C GLU A 64 12.03 12.88 2.16
N GLN A 65 11.76 12.28 0.99
CA GLN A 65 11.84 10.84 0.71
C GLN A 65 13.07 10.47 -0.10
N GLY A 66 13.93 11.45 -0.37
CA GLY A 66 15.12 11.30 -1.21
C GLY A 66 16.28 10.57 -0.54
N LEU A 67 17.40 10.51 -1.27
CA LEU A 67 18.59 9.75 -0.88
C LEU A 67 18.24 8.27 -0.63
N ASN A 68 18.85 7.63 0.35
CA ASN A 68 18.43 6.33 0.86
C ASN A 68 17.60 6.55 2.14
N VAL A 69 16.35 6.96 1.99
CA VAL A 69 15.47 7.27 3.13
C VAL A 69 15.31 6.08 4.07
N ALA A 70 15.41 4.84 3.57
CA ALA A 70 15.35 3.64 4.40
C ALA A 70 16.43 3.59 5.47
N ARG A 71 17.65 4.05 5.16
CA ARG A 71 18.73 4.13 6.16
C ARG A 71 18.43 5.15 7.25
N LEU A 72 17.84 6.31 6.89
CA LEU A 72 17.41 7.31 7.87
C LEU A 72 16.30 6.75 8.76
N ILE A 73 15.33 6.06 8.18
CA ILE A 73 14.24 5.40 8.90
C ILE A 73 14.79 4.33 9.85
N SER A 74 15.78 3.52 9.42
CA SER A 74 16.45 2.54 10.28
C SER A 74 17.07 3.20 11.52
N LEU A 75 17.88 4.23 11.32
CA LEU A 75 18.54 4.97 12.40
C LEU A 75 17.53 5.60 13.37
N MET A 76 16.49 6.24 12.85
CA MET A 76 15.47 6.92 13.65
C MET A 76 14.55 5.94 14.36
N GLY A 77 14.18 4.84 13.70
CA GLY A 77 13.24 3.84 14.19
C GLY A 77 13.84 2.87 15.20
N LEU A 78 15.03 2.38 14.92
CA LEU A 78 15.70 1.39 15.76
C LEU A 78 16.60 2.02 16.83
N LYS A 79 17.16 3.20 16.54
CA LYS A 79 18.12 3.92 17.41
C LYS A 79 19.40 3.12 17.68
N VAL A 80 19.81 2.32 16.68
CA VAL A 80 21.10 1.61 16.63
C VAL A 80 21.73 1.85 15.26
N GLU A 81 23.07 1.82 15.19
CA GLU A 81 23.82 2.15 13.97
C GLU A 81 24.14 0.90 13.13
N ASP A 82 24.00 -0.28 13.69
CA ASP A 82 24.42 -1.55 13.08
C ASP A 82 23.50 -1.99 11.93
N VAL A 83 22.22 -1.56 11.92
CA VAL A 83 21.21 -2.06 10.98
C VAL A 83 21.16 -1.21 9.73
N PRO A 84 21.57 -1.73 8.56
CA PRO A 84 21.49 -1.00 7.27
C PRO A 84 20.04 -0.74 6.85
N GLY A 85 19.89 -0.07 5.71
CA GLY A 85 18.59 0.16 5.12
C GLY A 85 18.69 0.31 3.60
N VAL A 86 17.69 -0.15 2.87
CA VAL A 86 17.58 -0.03 1.43
C VAL A 86 16.21 0.48 0.99
N THR A 87 16.20 1.50 0.13
CA THR A 87 14.98 2.04 -0.48
C THR A 87 14.69 1.30 -1.79
N VAL A 88 13.46 0.82 -1.94
CA VAL A 88 13.01 0.03 -3.09
C VAL A 88 11.87 0.75 -3.79
N ASN A 89 11.95 0.87 -5.11
CA ASN A 89 10.90 1.48 -5.93
C ASN A 89 10.35 0.49 -6.97
N ARG A 90 9.11 0.10 -6.80
CA ARG A 90 8.22 -0.48 -7.80
C ARG A 90 6.88 0.27 -7.77
N TYR A 91 6.93 1.60 -7.71
CA TYR A 91 5.75 2.46 -7.60
C TYR A 91 4.74 1.94 -6.54
N CYS A 92 3.49 1.71 -6.93
CA CYS A 92 2.40 1.26 -6.05
C CYS A 92 2.67 -0.08 -5.34
N ALA A 93 3.55 -0.93 -5.87
CA ALA A 93 3.87 -2.23 -5.29
C ALA A 93 5.12 -2.23 -4.42
N SER A 94 5.80 -1.11 -4.22
CA SER A 94 7.08 -1.06 -3.51
C SER A 94 7.04 -1.72 -2.14
N GLY A 95 5.99 -1.50 -1.36
CA GLY A 95 5.84 -2.13 -0.03
C GLY A 95 5.58 -3.64 -0.07
N LEU A 96 4.96 -4.17 -1.12
CA LEU A 96 4.83 -5.61 -1.30
C LEU A 96 6.12 -6.22 -1.84
N GLU A 97 6.84 -5.49 -2.71
CA GLU A 97 8.15 -5.88 -3.21
C GLU A 97 9.16 -6.06 -2.09
N THR A 98 9.21 -5.13 -1.11
CA THR A 98 10.10 -5.25 0.05
C THR A 98 9.81 -6.49 0.87
N ILE A 99 8.53 -6.86 1.07
CA ILE A 99 8.14 -8.09 1.76
C ILE A 99 8.62 -9.32 0.96
N GLY A 100 8.46 -9.30 -0.35
CA GLY A 100 8.95 -10.36 -1.24
C GLY A 100 10.48 -10.52 -1.19
N MET A 101 11.21 -9.41 -1.28
CA MET A 101 12.68 -9.40 -1.21
C MET A 101 13.20 -9.87 0.15
N ALA A 102 12.61 -9.40 1.25
CA ALA A 102 12.96 -9.79 2.61
C ALA A 102 12.74 -11.29 2.82
N THR A 103 11.58 -11.81 2.40
CA THR A 103 11.29 -13.24 2.44
C THR A 103 12.34 -14.05 1.66
N ALA A 104 12.67 -13.64 0.45
CA ALA A 104 13.66 -14.31 -0.38
C ALA A 104 15.07 -14.30 0.23
N LYS A 105 15.51 -13.17 0.84
CA LYS A 105 16.81 -13.08 1.54
C LYS A 105 16.86 -14.05 2.73
N ILE A 106 15.80 -14.14 3.53
CA ILE A 106 15.73 -15.06 4.66
C ILE A 106 15.72 -16.51 4.16
N GLN A 107 14.90 -16.83 3.16
CA GLN A 107 14.83 -18.18 2.58
C GLN A 107 16.15 -18.65 2.00
N SER A 108 16.94 -17.75 1.43
CA SER A 108 18.27 -18.05 0.87
C SER A 108 19.38 -18.10 1.91
N GLY A 109 19.10 -17.79 3.18
CA GLY A 109 20.08 -17.76 4.26
C GLY A 109 20.98 -16.52 4.27
N MET A 110 20.62 -15.46 3.55
CA MET A 110 21.34 -14.18 3.56
C MET A 110 20.97 -13.30 4.76
N ALA A 111 19.89 -13.62 5.46
CA ALA A 111 19.40 -12.90 6.62
C ALA A 111 18.56 -13.83 7.50
N ASP A 112 18.36 -13.42 8.76
CA ASP A 112 17.47 -14.10 9.71
C ASP A 112 16.34 -13.18 10.21
N CYS A 113 16.52 -11.83 10.12
CA CYS A 113 15.53 -10.86 10.59
C CYS A 113 15.54 -9.60 9.72
N ILE A 114 14.40 -9.25 9.12
CA ILE A 114 14.27 -8.06 8.28
C ILE A 114 12.98 -7.33 8.62
N ILE A 115 13.04 -5.98 8.73
CA ILE A 115 11.87 -5.12 8.70
C ILE A 115 11.62 -4.74 7.26
N ALA A 116 10.43 -5.05 6.74
CA ALA A 116 10.03 -4.73 5.38
C ALA A 116 8.70 -3.98 5.35
N GLY A 117 8.57 -3.04 4.45
CA GLY A 117 7.33 -2.26 4.33
C GLY A 117 7.49 -1.09 3.39
N GLY A 118 6.78 -0.01 3.67
CA GLY A 118 6.88 1.19 2.86
C GLY A 118 6.30 2.43 3.53
N ALA A 119 6.72 3.57 3.03
CA ALA A 119 6.24 4.88 3.45
C ALA A 119 6.10 5.79 2.23
N GLU A 120 5.07 6.61 2.23
CA GLU A 120 4.84 7.61 1.19
C GLU A 120 4.15 8.83 1.79
N SER A 121 4.57 10.02 1.40
CA SER A 121 3.83 11.25 1.62
C SER A 121 3.60 11.99 0.32
N MET A 122 2.37 11.94 -0.16
CA MET A 122 1.93 12.71 -1.32
C MET A 122 1.54 14.15 -0.93
N SER A 123 1.59 14.48 0.37
CA SER A 123 1.51 15.85 0.88
C SER A 123 2.82 16.61 0.70
N PHE A 124 3.96 15.93 0.89
CA PHE A 124 5.29 16.51 0.71
C PHE A 124 5.75 16.41 -0.73
N ILE A 125 5.60 15.25 -1.38
CA ILE A 125 6.11 15.02 -2.73
C ILE A 125 4.94 14.75 -3.68
N PRO A 126 4.74 15.57 -4.72
CA PRO A 126 3.68 15.35 -5.69
C PRO A 126 3.90 14.09 -6.51
N MET A 127 2.84 13.52 -7.06
CA MET A 127 2.94 12.39 -7.99
C MET A 127 3.79 12.77 -9.20
N GLY A 128 4.82 11.99 -9.48
CA GLY A 128 5.83 12.28 -10.51
C GLY A 128 7.06 13.03 -9.99
N GLY A 129 7.08 13.43 -8.71
CA GLY A 129 8.17 14.21 -8.11
C GLY A 129 8.11 15.70 -8.46
N TYR A 130 9.10 16.45 -7.99
CA TYR A 130 9.21 17.88 -8.27
C TYR A 130 9.85 18.21 -9.61
N LYS A 131 10.65 17.28 -10.15
CA LYS A 131 11.37 17.50 -11.39
C LYS A 131 11.24 16.29 -12.33
N PRO A 132 10.02 15.99 -12.85
CA PRO A 132 9.86 14.92 -13.82
C PRO A 132 10.61 15.29 -15.11
N THR A 133 11.43 14.36 -15.61
CA THR A 133 12.23 14.60 -16.81
C THR A 133 12.07 13.41 -17.77
N PRO A 134 10.98 13.36 -18.56
CA PRO A 134 10.75 12.31 -19.56
C PRO A 134 11.84 12.32 -20.64
N ASP A 135 12.18 11.15 -21.15
CA ASP A 135 13.06 11.03 -22.30
C ASP A 135 12.29 11.38 -23.59
N TYR A 136 12.70 12.48 -24.22
CA TYR A 136 12.08 12.96 -25.45
C TYR A 136 12.21 11.96 -26.61
N ALA A 137 13.31 11.19 -26.68
CA ALA A 137 13.52 10.21 -27.74
C ALA A 137 12.49 9.06 -27.63
N VAL A 138 12.15 8.65 -26.41
CA VAL A 138 11.10 7.63 -26.14
C VAL A 138 9.73 8.15 -26.58
N ALA A 139 9.35 9.35 -26.17
CA ALA A 139 8.06 9.95 -26.55
C ALA A 139 7.97 10.16 -28.06
N LYS A 140 9.02 10.69 -28.71
CA LYS A 140 9.06 10.93 -30.16
C LYS A 140 8.95 9.63 -30.97
N ALA A 141 9.35 8.48 -30.42
CA ALA A 141 9.21 7.17 -31.05
C ALA A 141 7.78 6.60 -31.00
N GLY A 142 6.80 7.36 -30.52
CA GLY A 142 5.41 6.91 -30.40
C GLY A 142 5.11 6.14 -29.11
N ASN A 143 5.96 6.30 -28.08
CA ASN A 143 5.81 5.65 -26.79
C ASN A 143 5.52 6.70 -25.68
N GLU A 144 4.78 7.73 -26.00
CA GLU A 144 4.37 8.77 -25.05
C GLU A 144 3.53 8.22 -23.90
N ASP A 145 2.83 7.12 -24.11
CA ASP A 145 2.05 6.41 -23.11
C ASP A 145 2.88 5.82 -21.95
N TYR A 146 4.21 5.65 -22.13
CA TYR A 146 5.10 5.26 -21.03
C TYR A 146 5.12 6.30 -19.91
N TYR A 147 4.82 7.55 -20.24
CA TYR A 147 4.80 8.68 -19.31
C TYR A 147 3.40 9.19 -18.97
N TRP A 148 2.35 8.50 -19.40
CA TRP A 148 1.00 8.92 -19.10
C TRP A 148 0.74 8.99 -17.60
N GLY A 149 0.03 10.03 -17.20
CA GLY A 149 -0.53 10.11 -15.85
C GLY A 149 -1.55 8.99 -15.62
N MET A 150 -1.61 8.50 -14.40
CA MET A 150 -2.43 7.32 -14.04
C MET A 150 -3.92 7.48 -14.37
N GLY A 151 -4.44 8.71 -14.34
CA GLY A 151 -5.83 8.98 -14.73
C GLY A 151 -6.13 8.71 -16.19
N LEU A 152 -5.19 9.03 -17.11
CA LEU A 152 -5.34 8.71 -18.55
C LEU A 152 -5.31 7.19 -18.77
N THR A 153 -4.46 6.46 -18.04
CA THR A 153 -4.44 5.00 -18.12
C THR A 153 -5.74 4.39 -17.58
N ALA A 154 -6.37 5.01 -16.58
CA ALA A 154 -7.65 4.58 -16.05
C ALA A 154 -8.80 4.79 -17.05
N GLU A 155 -8.79 5.90 -17.81
CA GLU A 155 -9.74 6.13 -18.90
C GLU A 155 -9.54 5.12 -20.04
N ALA A 156 -8.29 4.83 -20.41
CA ALA A 156 -7.97 3.82 -21.42
C ALA A 156 -8.48 2.42 -21.01
N VAL A 157 -8.36 2.06 -19.72
CA VAL A 157 -8.93 0.82 -19.18
C VAL A 157 -10.46 0.84 -19.24
N ALA A 158 -11.09 1.95 -18.82
CA ALA A 158 -12.55 2.10 -18.87
C ALA A 158 -13.09 1.88 -20.29
N GLN A 159 -12.46 2.49 -21.29
CA GLN A 159 -12.82 2.35 -22.70
C GLN A 159 -12.62 0.91 -23.19
N GLN A 160 -11.41 0.37 -23.02
CA GLN A 160 -11.03 -0.93 -23.59
C GLN A 160 -11.82 -2.09 -22.98
N PHE A 161 -12.08 -2.04 -21.66
CA PHE A 161 -12.80 -3.07 -20.92
C PHE A 161 -14.27 -2.74 -20.69
N LYS A 162 -14.79 -1.68 -21.34
CA LYS A 162 -16.19 -1.27 -21.33
C LYS A 162 -16.76 -1.13 -19.92
N VAL A 163 -16.01 -0.48 -19.03
CA VAL A 163 -16.45 -0.16 -17.68
C VAL A 163 -17.16 1.19 -17.71
N SER A 164 -18.47 1.20 -17.49
CA SER A 164 -19.28 2.41 -17.55
C SER A 164 -18.99 3.37 -16.39
N ARG A 165 -19.41 4.61 -16.50
CA ARG A 165 -19.34 5.61 -15.44
C ARG A 165 -20.18 5.17 -14.24
N GLU A 166 -21.35 4.64 -14.49
CA GLU A 166 -22.29 4.16 -13.49
C GLU A 166 -21.70 3.00 -12.67
N ASP A 167 -21.06 2.04 -13.33
CA ASP A 167 -20.36 0.93 -12.66
C ASP A 167 -19.25 1.46 -11.73
N GLN A 168 -18.48 2.45 -12.20
CA GLN A 168 -17.39 3.05 -11.44
C GLN A 168 -17.90 3.77 -10.19
N ASP A 169 -18.97 4.54 -10.33
CA ASP A 169 -19.56 5.28 -9.21
C ASP A 169 -20.23 4.34 -8.19
N GLU A 170 -20.90 3.29 -8.65
CA GLU A 170 -21.45 2.22 -7.81
C GLU A 170 -20.36 1.53 -6.99
N PHE A 171 -19.27 1.16 -7.65
CA PHE A 171 -18.11 0.55 -7.00
C PHE A 171 -17.51 1.46 -5.93
N ALA A 172 -17.34 2.74 -6.25
CA ALA A 172 -16.81 3.74 -5.32
C ALA A 172 -17.72 3.94 -4.10
N TYR A 173 -19.04 4.00 -4.31
CA TYR A 173 -20.03 4.05 -3.24
C TYR A 173 -19.87 2.86 -2.28
N HIS A 174 -19.78 1.65 -2.81
CA HIS A 174 -19.63 0.44 -1.99
C HIS A 174 -18.30 0.41 -1.24
N SER A 175 -17.19 0.88 -1.85
CA SER A 175 -15.90 0.99 -1.15
C SER A 175 -16.03 1.89 0.08
N HIS A 176 -16.68 3.06 -0.03
CA HIS A 176 -16.93 3.94 1.11
C HIS A 176 -17.82 3.30 2.17
N MET A 177 -18.92 2.64 1.78
CA MET A 177 -19.85 2.03 2.74
C MET A 177 -19.20 0.87 3.52
N LYS A 178 -18.42 0.02 2.84
CA LYS A 178 -17.61 -1.03 3.47
C LYS A 178 -16.59 -0.44 4.47
N ALA A 179 -15.87 0.61 4.08
CA ALA A 179 -14.86 1.24 4.93
C ALA A 179 -15.46 1.90 6.18
N LEU A 180 -16.58 2.62 6.03
CA LEU A 180 -17.30 3.23 7.15
C LEU A 180 -17.81 2.18 8.14
N LYS A 181 -18.38 1.10 7.62
CA LYS A 181 -18.83 -0.03 8.47
C LYS A 181 -17.65 -0.65 9.22
N ALA A 182 -16.55 -0.92 8.53
CA ALA A 182 -15.36 -1.50 9.14
C ALA A 182 -14.77 -0.60 10.24
N GLN A 183 -14.73 0.73 10.02
CA GLN A 183 -14.32 1.70 11.02
C GLN A 183 -15.26 1.74 12.24
N ALA A 184 -16.58 1.70 12.00
CA ALA A 184 -17.56 1.69 13.09
C ALA A 184 -17.49 0.41 13.92
N GLU A 185 -17.13 -0.72 13.31
CA GLU A 185 -16.92 -2.01 13.96
C GLU A 185 -15.52 -2.16 14.61
N GLY A 186 -14.65 -1.14 14.53
CA GLY A 186 -13.30 -1.17 15.11
C GLY A 186 -12.34 -2.15 14.43
N LYS A 187 -12.60 -2.54 13.17
CA LYS A 187 -11.81 -3.57 12.47
C LYS A 187 -10.37 -3.17 12.19
N PHE A 188 -10.07 -1.88 12.21
CA PHE A 188 -8.73 -1.34 11.95
C PHE A 188 -7.96 -0.98 13.23
N ASP A 189 -8.61 -0.98 14.41
CA ASP A 189 -8.05 -0.39 15.62
C ASP A 189 -6.75 -1.06 16.10
N LYS A 190 -6.64 -2.39 15.93
CA LYS A 190 -5.47 -3.16 16.38
C LYS A 190 -4.26 -3.04 15.46
N GLN A 191 -4.46 -2.66 14.23
CA GLN A 191 -3.41 -2.58 13.21
C GLN A 191 -2.84 -1.16 13.05
N ILE A 192 -3.58 -0.14 13.53
CA ILE A 192 -3.20 1.26 13.37
C ILE A 192 -2.38 1.73 14.57
N VAL A 193 -1.15 2.16 14.28
CA VAL A 193 -0.27 2.83 15.24
C VAL A 193 -0.78 4.24 15.50
N PRO A 194 -1.04 4.63 16.75
CA PRO A 194 -1.41 6.00 17.09
C PRO A 194 -0.20 6.93 16.91
N ILE A 195 -0.31 7.88 15.99
CA ILE A 195 0.76 8.83 15.67
C ILE A 195 0.43 10.20 16.25
N THR A 196 1.36 10.78 16.98
CA THR A 196 1.26 12.15 17.46
C THR A 196 1.72 13.11 16.36
N VAL A 197 0.86 14.05 16.02
CA VAL A 197 1.15 15.12 15.05
C VAL A 197 1.18 16.45 15.76
N GLU A 198 2.26 17.20 15.56
CA GLU A 198 2.40 18.56 16.04
C GLU A 198 2.26 19.55 14.88
N GLN A 199 1.36 20.50 15.03
CA GLN A 199 1.15 21.57 14.08
C GLN A 199 1.49 22.90 14.72
N THR A 200 2.52 23.56 14.22
CA THR A 200 2.86 24.92 14.63
C THR A 200 2.24 25.94 13.67
N PHE A 201 1.59 26.95 14.19
CA PHE A 201 0.95 28.02 13.43
C PHE A 201 1.08 29.37 14.15
N ILE A 202 0.79 30.44 13.44
CA ILE A 202 0.68 31.78 14.02
C ILE A 202 -0.79 32.01 14.36
N ASN A 203 -1.08 32.28 15.63
CA ASN A 203 -2.44 32.55 16.07
C ASN A 203 -2.91 33.98 15.71
N GLU A 204 -4.17 34.29 16.00
CA GLU A 204 -4.79 35.59 15.72
C GLU A 204 -4.06 36.78 16.37
N ASN A 205 -3.30 36.55 17.43
CA ASN A 205 -2.50 37.57 18.15
C ASN A 205 -1.05 37.68 17.62
N GLY A 206 -0.72 37.02 16.49
CA GLY A 206 0.61 37.03 15.91
C GLY A 206 1.64 36.19 16.67
N LYS A 207 1.21 35.34 17.63
CA LYS A 207 2.12 34.49 18.40
C LYS A 207 2.20 33.10 17.83
N LYS A 208 3.40 32.51 17.91
CA LYS A 208 3.63 31.10 17.56
C LYS A 208 2.92 30.19 18.58
N GLU A 209 2.13 29.29 18.08
CA GLU A 209 1.39 28.30 18.88
C GLU A 209 1.60 26.89 18.30
N THR A 210 1.67 25.87 19.14
CA THR A 210 1.77 24.48 18.72
C THR A 210 0.56 23.71 19.26
N LYS A 211 -0.16 23.06 18.36
CA LYS A 211 -1.27 22.13 18.66
C LYS A 211 -0.78 20.71 18.42
N SER A 212 -0.99 19.83 19.42
CA SER A 212 -0.72 18.39 19.31
C SER A 212 -2.01 17.60 19.28
N TYR A 213 -2.08 16.56 18.44
CA TYR A 213 -3.21 15.65 18.38
C TYR A 213 -2.75 14.24 17.94
N ILE A 214 -3.53 13.23 18.32
CA ILE A 214 -3.25 11.82 17.98
C ILE A 214 -4.08 11.44 16.76
N VAL A 215 -3.43 10.84 15.77
CA VAL A 215 -4.07 10.27 14.57
C VAL A 215 -4.04 8.75 14.68
N ASN A 216 -5.23 8.15 14.82
CA ASN A 216 -5.43 6.71 14.96
C ASN A 216 -6.60 6.16 14.13
N LYS A 217 -7.11 6.95 13.17
CA LYS A 217 -8.18 6.55 12.24
C LYS A 217 -7.88 7.04 10.83
N ASP A 218 -8.19 6.20 9.84
CA ASP A 218 -8.11 6.58 8.43
C ASP A 218 -9.06 7.75 8.14
N GLU A 219 -8.52 8.80 7.51
CA GLU A 219 -9.24 10.04 7.24
C GLU A 219 -10.13 9.95 5.99
N GLY A 220 -9.90 8.94 5.16
CA GLY A 220 -10.46 8.82 3.82
C GLY A 220 -11.97 8.59 3.72
N PRO A 221 -12.59 7.69 4.53
CA PRO A 221 -14.00 7.31 4.37
C PRO A 221 -14.95 8.49 4.56
N ARG A 222 -15.96 8.61 3.68
CA ARG A 222 -16.89 9.77 3.64
C ARG A 222 -18.32 9.33 3.90
N ALA A 223 -18.85 9.64 5.06
CA ALA A 223 -20.23 9.30 5.46
C ALA A 223 -21.32 9.94 4.56
N GLY A 224 -21.02 11.08 3.94
CA GLY A 224 -21.95 11.77 3.03
C GLY A 224 -21.89 11.32 1.56
N THR A 225 -21.17 10.22 1.25
CA THR A 225 -21.12 9.71 -0.12
C THR A 225 -22.45 9.08 -0.51
N SER A 226 -23.02 9.50 -1.66
CA SER A 226 -24.21 8.89 -2.27
C SER A 226 -23.96 8.67 -3.76
N LYS A 227 -24.76 7.84 -4.40
CA LYS A 227 -24.68 7.59 -5.85
C LYS A 227 -24.96 8.87 -6.65
N GLU A 228 -25.92 9.69 -6.21
CA GLU A 228 -26.28 10.97 -6.82
C GLU A 228 -25.14 11.99 -6.70
N ALA A 229 -24.47 12.03 -5.55
CA ALA A 229 -23.31 12.92 -5.34
C ALA A 229 -22.13 12.51 -6.24
N LEU A 230 -21.88 11.21 -6.41
CA LEU A 230 -20.85 10.71 -7.31
C LEU A 230 -21.18 10.99 -8.78
N ALA A 231 -22.42 10.73 -9.22
CA ALA A 231 -22.88 11.00 -10.58
C ALA A 231 -22.77 12.49 -10.97
N GLY A 232 -22.89 13.40 -10.00
CA GLY A 232 -22.73 14.84 -10.21
C GLY A 232 -21.29 15.32 -10.42
N LEU A 233 -20.28 14.46 -10.20
CA LEU A 233 -18.86 14.83 -10.35
C LEU A 233 -18.45 14.88 -11.83
N ARG A 234 -17.61 15.86 -12.17
CA ARG A 234 -17.06 16.00 -13.52
C ARG A 234 -15.88 15.06 -13.72
N PRO A 235 -15.68 14.52 -14.94
CA PRO A 235 -14.43 13.85 -15.31
C PRO A 235 -13.22 14.76 -15.07
N VAL A 236 -12.09 14.19 -14.67
CA VAL A 236 -10.90 14.96 -14.24
C VAL A 236 -9.76 14.84 -15.25
N PHE A 237 -9.68 13.74 -15.99
CA PHE A 237 -8.51 13.42 -16.82
C PHE A 237 -8.77 13.57 -18.32
N GLU A 238 -9.99 13.39 -18.77
CA GLU A 238 -10.41 13.50 -20.17
C GLU A 238 -11.74 14.25 -20.26
N ALA A 239 -11.90 15.11 -21.26
CA ALA A 239 -13.06 16.02 -21.38
C ALA A 239 -14.41 15.27 -21.39
N ASN A 240 -14.49 14.13 -22.06
CA ASN A 240 -15.67 13.26 -22.12
C ASN A 240 -15.40 11.92 -21.43
N GLY A 241 -14.50 11.90 -20.45
CA GLY A 241 -14.12 10.71 -19.71
C GLY A 241 -15.16 10.26 -18.69
N SER A 242 -14.82 9.17 -18.01
CA SER A 242 -15.67 8.56 -16.98
C SER A 242 -15.02 8.60 -15.59
N VAL A 243 -13.70 8.83 -15.52
CA VAL A 243 -12.94 8.82 -14.27
C VAL A 243 -13.02 10.17 -13.58
N THR A 244 -13.46 10.15 -12.32
CA THR A 244 -13.66 11.33 -11.48
C THR A 244 -12.85 11.28 -10.20
N ALA A 245 -12.79 12.36 -9.45
CA ALA A 245 -12.21 12.37 -8.12
C ALA A 245 -12.96 11.45 -7.12
N GLY A 246 -14.22 11.08 -7.43
CA GLY A 246 -15.05 10.22 -6.57
C GLY A 246 -14.85 8.74 -6.80
N ASN A 247 -14.44 8.34 -8.02
CA ASN A 247 -14.20 6.94 -8.37
C ASN A 247 -12.71 6.60 -8.59
N SER A 248 -11.84 7.48 -8.07
CA SER A 248 -10.37 7.34 -8.01
C SER A 248 -9.90 7.23 -6.56
N SER A 249 -8.78 6.55 -6.32
CA SER A 249 -8.14 6.53 -5.01
C SER A 249 -7.68 7.93 -4.60
N GLN A 250 -7.70 8.20 -3.30
CA GLN A 250 -7.25 9.47 -2.76
C GLN A 250 -5.72 9.52 -2.70
N MET A 251 -5.12 10.63 -3.12
CA MET A 251 -3.72 10.93 -2.80
C MET A 251 -3.55 10.92 -1.28
N SER A 252 -2.50 10.28 -0.79
CA SER A 252 -2.47 9.90 0.62
C SER A 252 -1.06 9.88 1.19
N ASP A 253 -1.01 10.00 2.53
CA ASP A 253 0.18 9.84 3.35
C ASP A 253 0.01 8.61 4.24
N GLY A 254 1.08 7.82 4.44
CA GLY A 254 1.05 6.68 5.34
C GLY A 254 2.32 5.85 5.35
N ALA A 255 2.45 5.01 6.36
CA ALA A 255 3.52 4.03 6.51
C ALA A 255 2.98 2.69 7.00
N ALA A 256 3.59 1.58 6.58
CA ALA A 256 3.24 0.24 7.04
C ALA A 256 4.47 -0.67 6.98
N PHE A 257 4.64 -1.49 8.01
CA PHE A 257 5.78 -2.39 8.13
C PHE A 257 5.38 -3.74 8.70
N VAL A 258 6.13 -4.76 8.31
CA VAL A 258 6.11 -6.10 8.88
C VAL A 258 7.51 -6.47 9.35
N LEU A 259 7.60 -7.25 10.42
CA LEU A 259 8.82 -7.88 10.90
C LEU A 259 8.82 -9.32 10.43
N ILE A 260 9.85 -9.70 9.67
CA ILE A 260 9.99 -11.02 9.07
C ILE A 260 11.21 -11.69 9.69
N MET A 261 11.04 -12.90 10.19
CA MET A 261 12.11 -13.68 10.83
C MET A 261 12.21 -15.08 10.24
N SER A 262 13.40 -15.66 10.30
CA SER A 262 13.62 -17.08 9.99
C SER A 262 12.90 -17.97 11.01
N GLU A 263 12.54 -19.17 10.60
CA GLU A 263 11.94 -20.17 11.48
C GLU A 263 12.81 -20.46 12.73
N ASP A 264 14.11 -20.46 12.55
CA ASP A 264 15.06 -20.69 13.65
C ASP A 264 14.97 -19.57 14.69
N MET A 265 14.95 -18.30 14.25
CA MET A 265 14.82 -17.16 15.14
C MET A 265 13.45 -17.12 15.82
N VAL A 266 12.38 -17.44 15.11
CA VAL A 266 11.01 -17.51 15.68
C VAL A 266 10.96 -18.55 16.80
N LYS A 267 11.57 -19.71 16.61
CA LYS A 267 11.67 -20.78 17.64
C LYS A 267 12.53 -20.34 18.82
N GLU A 268 13.72 -19.78 18.55
CA GLU A 268 14.63 -19.27 19.59
C GLU A 268 13.95 -18.26 20.52
N LEU A 269 13.21 -17.32 19.93
CA LEU A 269 12.54 -16.26 20.66
C LEU A 269 11.14 -16.63 21.16
N ASN A 270 10.71 -17.87 20.93
CA ASN A 270 9.38 -18.39 21.30
C ASN A 270 8.22 -17.46 20.83
N LEU A 271 8.32 -16.94 19.59
CA LEU A 271 7.33 -16.06 19.01
C LEU A 271 6.23 -16.86 18.29
N THR A 272 5.03 -16.30 18.26
CA THR A 272 3.93 -16.84 17.46
C THR A 272 3.89 -16.11 16.12
N PRO A 273 4.11 -16.79 14.99
CA PRO A 273 4.01 -16.16 13.68
C PRO A 273 2.56 -15.82 13.33
N ILE A 274 2.38 -14.76 12.55
CA ILE A 274 1.06 -14.31 12.04
C ILE A 274 0.76 -14.99 10.71
N ALA A 275 1.72 -14.90 9.78
CA ALA A 275 1.56 -15.36 8.41
C ALA A 275 2.92 -15.68 7.78
N ARG A 276 2.88 -16.26 6.58
CA ARG A 276 4.05 -16.34 5.70
C ARG A 276 3.68 -15.93 4.28
N LEU A 277 4.61 -15.33 3.57
CA LEU A 277 4.49 -15.13 2.13
C LEU A 277 4.77 -16.48 1.44
N VAL A 278 3.76 -17.03 0.78
CA VAL A 278 3.90 -18.30 0.04
C VAL A 278 4.67 -18.07 -1.26
N ASN A 279 4.29 -17.01 -2.00
CA ASN A 279 4.97 -16.60 -3.22
C ASN A 279 4.65 -15.14 -3.58
N PHE A 280 5.50 -14.54 -4.41
CA PHE A 280 5.35 -13.21 -4.94
C PHE A 280 5.70 -13.19 -6.42
N ALA A 281 4.93 -12.46 -7.23
CA ALA A 281 5.19 -12.31 -8.65
C ALA A 281 4.83 -10.92 -9.17
N SER A 282 5.65 -10.42 -10.08
CA SER A 282 5.35 -9.24 -10.90
C SER A 282 5.25 -9.62 -12.37
N ALA A 283 4.44 -8.89 -13.12
CA ALA A 283 4.25 -9.08 -14.56
C ALA A 283 4.14 -7.74 -15.28
N GLY A 284 4.63 -7.67 -16.51
CA GLY A 284 4.48 -6.52 -17.38
C GLY A 284 3.20 -6.58 -18.21
N VAL A 285 2.62 -5.43 -18.48
CA VAL A 285 1.49 -5.19 -19.40
C VAL A 285 1.75 -3.91 -20.20
N GLU A 286 0.93 -3.61 -21.19
CA GLU A 286 1.01 -2.34 -21.91
C GLU A 286 0.92 -1.15 -20.94
N PRO A 287 1.82 -0.16 -20.98
CA PRO A 287 1.81 1.01 -20.10
C PRO A 287 0.49 1.77 -20.13
N ARG A 288 -0.09 1.93 -21.31
CA ARG A 288 -1.36 2.62 -21.56
C ARG A 288 -2.53 2.06 -20.74
N ILE A 289 -2.54 0.75 -20.49
CA ILE A 289 -3.57 0.05 -19.72
C ILE A 289 -2.98 -0.61 -18.46
N MET A 290 -2.05 0.08 -17.79
CA MET A 290 -1.35 -0.46 -16.62
C MET A 290 -2.29 -1.01 -15.55
N GLY A 291 -3.52 -0.50 -15.49
CA GLY A 291 -4.54 -0.91 -14.53
C GLY A 291 -4.84 -2.41 -14.52
N ILE A 292 -4.68 -3.10 -15.66
CA ILE A 292 -4.90 -4.54 -15.74
C ILE A 292 -3.70 -5.41 -15.31
N GLY A 293 -2.64 -4.80 -14.79
CA GLY A 293 -1.46 -5.55 -14.31
C GLY A 293 -1.76 -6.77 -13.44
N PRO A 294 -2.72 -6.70 -12.49
CA PRO A 294 -3.15 -7.84 -11.69
C PRO A 294 -3.69 -9.03 -12.50
N VAL A 295 -4.27 -8.81 -13.69
CA VAL A 295 -4.76 -9.89 -14.59
C VAL A 295 -3.61 -10.83 -15.02
N LYS A 296 -2.39 -10.31 -15.08
CA LYS A 296 -1.18 -11.12 -15.35
C LYS A 296 -0.49 -11.60 -14.08
N ALA A 297 -0.48 -10.77 -13.04
CA ALA A 297 0.27 -11.05 -11.81
C ALA A 297 -0.40 -12.13 -10.95
N ILE A 298 -1.74 -12.09 -10.79
CA ILE A 298 -2.48 -13.05 -9.95
C ILE A 298 -2.36 -14.49 -10.48
N PRO A 299 -2.65 -14.79 -11.75
CA PRO A 299 -2.47 -16.15 -12.27
C PRO A 299 -1.02 -16.63 -12.18
N LYS A 300 -0.04 -15.72 -12.40
CA LYS A 300 1.37 -16.04 -12.30
C LYS A 300 1.77 -16.46 -10.88
N VAL A 301 1.38 -15.70 -9.87
CA VAL A 301 1.74 -16.02 -8.48
C VAL A 301 1.02 -17.29 -7.99
N LEU A 302 -0.23 -17.50 -8.36
CA LEU A 302 -0.98 -18.72 -8.04
C LEU A 302 -0.30 -19.96 -8.64
N LYS A 303 0.09 -19.90 -9.92
CA LYS A 303 0.84 -20.98 -10.56
C LYS A 303 2.14 -21.30 -9.83
N GLN A 304 2.90 -20.28 -9.44
CA GLN A 304 4.17 -20.44 -8.71
C GLN A 304 3.95 -20.99 -7.30
N ALA A 305 2.84 -20.65 -6.65
CA ALA A 305 2.44 -21.16 -5.33
C ALA A 305 1.85 -22.58 -5.38
N GLY A 306 1.53 -23.11 -6.56
CA GLY A 306 0.83 -24.39 -6.71
C GLY A 306 -0.64 -24.32 -6.26
N LEU A 307 -1.24 -23.13 -6.29
CA LEU A 307 -2.60 -22.85 -5.85
C LEU A 307 -3.49 -22.47 -7.05
N GLN A 308 -4.79 -22.55 -6.83
CA GLN A 308 -5.83 -22.09 -7.76
C GLN A 308 -6.63 -20.96 -7.12
N LEU A 309 -7.35 -20.17 -7.91
CA LEU A 309 -8.15 -19.06 -7.43
C LEU A 309 -9.20 -19.49 -6.38
N LYS A 310 -9.78 -20.68 -6.54
CA LYS A 310 -10.76 -21.26 -5.59
C LYS A 310 -10.18 -21.57 -4.20
N ASP A 311 -8.85 -21.64 -4.06
CA ASP A 311 -8.17 -21.89 -2.78
C ASP A 311 -7.97 -20.60 -1.99
N ILE A 312 -8.33 -19.44 -2.57
CA ILE A 312 -8.14 -18.12 -1.99
C ILE A 312 -9.40 -17.66 -1.26
N ASP A 313 -9.27 -17.35 0.01
CA ASP A 313 -10.36 -16.93 0.89
C ASP A 313 -10.61 -15.42 0.87
N LEU A 314 -9.55 -14.62 0.66
CA LEU A 314 -9.60 -13.15 0.67
C LEU A 314 -8.65 -12.54 -0.35
N ILE A 315 -9.06 -11.40 -0.92
CA ILE A 315 -8.25 -10.62 -1.86
C ILE A 315 -8.28 -9.15 -1.45
N GLU A 316 -7.12 -8.59 -1.17
CA GLU A 316 -6.89 -7.14 -1.11
C GLU A 316 -6.37 -6.69 -2.47
N LEU A 317 -7.27 -6.23 -3.33
CA LEU A 317 -6.97 -5.66 -4.64
C LEU A 317 -6.94 -4.14 -4.51
N ASN A 318 -5.80 -3.51 -4.76
CA ASN A 318 -5.70 -2.06 -4.68
C ASN A 318 -6.67 -1.38 -5.66
N GLU A 319 -7.53 -0.51 -5.13
CA GLU A 319 -8.47 0.30 -5.89
C GLU A 319 -7.81 1.62 -6.31
N ALA A 320 -6.82 1.57 -7.21
CA ALA A 320 -6.24 2.80 -7.72
C ALA A 320 -7.32 3.65 -8.44
N PHE A 321 -8.16 2.97 -9.21
CA PHE A 321 -9.36 3.50 -9.88
C PHE A 321 -10.46 2.43 -9.90
N ALA A 322 -11.71 2.85 -9.85
CA ALA A 322 -12.84 1.92 -9.96
C ALA A 322 -12.84 1.19 -11.32
N SER A 323 -12.51 1.88 -12.40
CA SER A 323 -12.40 1.29 -13.75
C SER A 323 -11.42 0.13 -13.78
N GLN A 324 -10.25 0.30 -13.17
CA GLN A 324 -9.20 -0.71 -13.10
C GLN A 324 -9.63 -1.90 -12.22
N ALA A 325 -10.18 -1.65 -11.03
CA ALA A 325 -10.57 -2.71 -10.12
C ALA A 325 -11.69 -3.59 -10.71
N LEU A 326 -12.68 -2.95 -11.36
CA LEU A 326 -13.77 -3.64 -12.05
C LEU A 326 -13.26 -4.45 -13.26
N ALA A 327 -12.36 -3.88 -14.07
CA ALA A 327 -11.78 -4.59 -15.21
C ALA A 327 -11.05 -5.86 -14.74
N VAL A 328 -10.21 -5.75 -13.71
CA VAL A 328 -9.50 -6.92 -13.14
C VAL A 328 -10.47 -7.97 -12.59
N THR A 329 -11.48 -7.52 -11.83
CA THR A 329 -12.49 -8.42 -11.25
C THR A 329 -13.25 -9.21 -12.33
N ARG A 330 -13.63 -8.52 -13.42
CA ARG A 330 -14.36 -9.13 -14.56
C ARG A 330 -13.48 -10.06 -15.38
N GLU A 331 -12.25 -9.66 -15.71
CA GLU A 331 -11.31 -10.44 -16.52
C GLU A 331 -10.87 -11.76 -15.86
N LEU A 332 -10.79 -11.77 -14.53
CA LEU A 332 -10.38 -12.95 -13.76
C LEU A 332 -11.56 -13.71 -13.14
N ASP A 333 -12.79 -13.26 -13.36
CA ASP A 333 -14.01 -13.81 -12.75
C ASP A 333 -13.87 -13.94 -11.22
N LEU A 334 -13.35 -12.87 -10.57
CA LEU A 334 -13.14 -12.87 -9.13
C LEU A 334 -14.47 -12.73 -8.39
N ASN A 335 -14.63 -13.49 -7.31
CA ASN A 335 -15.79 -13.36 -6.42
C ASN A 335 -15.73 -12.01 -5.66
N PRO A 336 -16.65 -11.06 -5.90
CA PRO A 336 -16.64 -9.74 -5.26
C PRO A 336 -16.86 -9.79 -3.73
N GLU A 337 -17.42 -10.89 -3.20
CA GLU A 337 -17.69 -11.05 -1.77
C GLU A 337 -16.41 -11.29 -0.94
N ILE A 338 -15.31 -11.66 -1.58
CA ILE A 338 -14.02 -11.86 -0.93
C ILE A 338 -13.01 -10.74 -1.24
N ILE A 339 -13.42 -9.73 -2.04
CA ILE A 339 -12.54 -8.62 -2.43
C ILE A 339 -12.81 -7.40 -1.56
N ASN A 340 -11.73 -6.83 -0.99
CA ASN A 340 -11.77 -5.55 -0.27
C ASN A 340 -12.99 -5.48 0.66
N VAL A 341 -13.14 -6.50 1.49
CA VAL A 341 -14.35 -6.71 2.31
C VAL A 341 -14.58 -5.62 3.35
N ASN A 342 -13.53 -4.86 3.66
CA ASN A 342 -13.54 -3.71 4.56
C ASN A 342 -13.37 -2.36 3.83
N GLY A 343 -13.65 -2.33 2.51
CA GLY A 343 -13.40 -1.18 1.65
C GLY A 343 -11.94 -1.12 1.17
N GLY A 344 -11.70 -0.40 0.08
CA GLY A 344 -10.38 -0.29 -0.55
C GLY A 344 -9.89 1.14 -0.68
N ALA A 345 -8.94 1.37 -1.58
CA ALA A 345 -8.19 2.63 -1.67
C ALA A 345 -9.02 3.85 -2.08
N ILE A 346 -10.14 3.68 -2.77
CA ILE A 346 -11.05 4.79 -3.10
C ILE A 346 -11.57 5.43 -1.80
N ALA A 347 -11.89 4.62 -0.81
CA ALA A 347 -12.32 5.08 0.51
C ALA A 347 -11.16 5.34 1.46
N LEU A 348 -10.22 4.39 1.58
CA LEU A 348 -9.17 4.38 2.60
C LEU A 348 -7.88 5.10 2.17
N GLY A 349 -7.70 5.38 0.87
CA GLY A 349 -6.51 6.04 0.34
C GLY A 349 -5.39 5.09 -0.12
N HIS A 350 -4.49 5.67 -0.95
CA HIS A 350 -3.40 4.95 -1.64
C HIS A 350 -2.07 5.68 -1.49
N PRO A 351 -1.40 5.59 -0.33
CA PRO A 351 -0.02 6.09 -0.18
C PRO A 351 0.93 5.15 -0.93
N LEU A 352 1.30 5.50 -2.16
CA LEU A 352 1.88 4.66 -3.22
C LEU A 352 2.82 3.56 -2.71
N GLY A 353 4.03 3.93 -2.25
CA GLY A 353 5.05 2.97 -1.81
C GLY A 353 4.72 2.21 -0.53
N CYS A 354 3.80 2.72 0.28
CA CYS A 354 3.29 2.07 1.49
C CYS A 354 2.22 1.01 1.19
N THR A 355 1.46 1.17 0.10
CA THR A 355 0.20 0.45 -0.13
C THR A 355 0.33 -1.06 -0.05
N GLY A 356 1.39 -1.65 -0.64
CA GLY A 356 1.57 -3.10 -0.60
C GLY A 356 1.68 -3.67 0.80
N ALA A 357 2.42 -3.01 1.68
CA ALA A 357 2.53 -3.40 3.08
C ALA A 357 1.23 -3.10 3.86
N LYS A 358 0.59 -1.96 3.60
CA LYS A 358 -0.71 -1.60 4.21
C LYS A 358 -1.77 -2.66 3.93
N LEU A 359 -1.91 -3.09 2.68
CA LEU A 359 -2.87 -4.13 2.29
C LEU A 359 -2.53 -5.48 2.92
N SER A 360 -1.25 -5.80 3.06
CA SER A 360 -0.82 -7.03 3.76
C SER A 360 -1.23 -7.02 5.24
N VAL A 361 -1.03 -5.90 5.94
CA VAL A 361 -1.47 -5.74 7.33
C VAL A 361 -3.00 -5.90 7.44
N GLN A 362 -3.78 -5.26 6.56
CA GLN A 362 -5.23 -5.37 6.53
C GLN A 362 -5.70 -6.81 6.25
N LEU A 363 -5.03 -7.47 5.29
CA LEU A 363 -5.31 -8.86 4.92
C LEU A 363 -5.15 -9.80 6.12
N PHE A 364 -4.04 -9.71 6.85
CA PHE A 364 -3.77 -10.62 7.98
C PHE A 364 -4.82 -10.50 9.08
N ASP A 365 -5.21 -9.30 9.44
CA ASP A 365 -6.22 -9.06 10.46
C ASP A 365 -7.59 -9.60 10.05
N GLU A 366 -7.99 -9.42 8.78
CA GLU A 366 -9.27 -9.92 8.30
C GLU A 366 -9.25 -11.44 8.13
N MET A 367 -8.16 -12.02 7.64
CA MET A 367 -7.97 -13.47 7.57
C MET A 367 -8.10 -14.10 8.96
N LYS A 368 -7.49 -13.49 9.98
CA LYS A 368 -7.59 -13.95 11.37
C LYS A 368 -9.03 -13.90 11.89
N ARG A 369 -9.77 -12.83 11.60
CA ARG A 369 -11.18 -12.70 12.00
C ARG A 369 -12.09 -13.76 11.38
N ARG A 370 -11.79 -14.16 10.14
CA ARG A 370 -12.59 -15.13 9.37
C ARG A 370 -12.13 -16.58 9.51
N GLY A 371 -10.97 -16.83 10.09
CA GLY A 371 -10.34 -18.15 10.06
C GLY A 371 -9.93 -18.58 8.67
N SER A 372 -9.58 -17.61 7.81
CA SER A 372 -9.14 -17.83 6.43
C SER A 372 -7.72 -18.38 6.40
N LYS A 373 -7.41 -19.19 5.38
CA LYS A 373 -6.07 -19.78 5.24
C LYS A 373 -5.20 -19.05 4.22
N TYR A 374 -5.72 -18.78 3.03
CA TYR A 374 -4.96 -18.12 1.98
C TYR A 374 -5.58 -16.79 1.58
N GLY A 375 -4.72 -15.78 1.42
CA GLY A 375 -5.12 -14.48 0.94
C GLY A 375 -4.16 -13.91 -0.09
N ILE A 376 -4.67 -13.03 -0.97
CA ILE A 376 -3.89 -12.34 -1.99
C ILE A 376 -3.87 -10.85 -1.70
N VAL A 377 -2.70 -10.22 -1.85
CA VAL A 377 -2.53 -8.79 -2.05
C VAL A 377 -2.10 -8.55 -3.49
N SER A 378 -2.80 -7.70 -4.22
CA SER A 378 -2.44 -7.37 -5.61
C SER A 378 -2.71 -5.91 -5.95
N MET A 379 -1.90 -5.36 -6.86
CA MET A 379 -2.04 -3.99 -7.35
C MET A 379 -1.53 -3.85 -8.78
N CYS A 380 -2.12 -2.89 -9.49
CA CYS A 380 -1.55 -2.33 -10.70
C CYS A 380 -0.35 -1.44 -10.34
N VAL A 381 0.56 -1.29 -11.26
CA VAL A 381 1.83 -0.57 -11.05
C VAL A 381 2.09 0.32 -12.25
N GLY A 382 2.47 1.55 -12.02
CA GLY A 382 2.77 2.53 -13.06
C GLY A 382 3.75 2.00 -14.10
N THR A 383 3.72 2.58 -15.29
CA THR A 383 4.51 2.16 -16.47
C THR A 383 4.23 0.73 -16.96
N GLY A 384 3.02 0.21 -16.73
CA GLY A 384 2.57 -1.06 -17.30
C GLY A 384 3.06 -2.31 -16.56
N GLN A 385 2.78 -2.41 -15.25
CA GLN A 385 3.11 -3.60 -14.48
C GLN A 385 1.95 -3.99 -13.55
N GLY A 386 2.01 -5.19 -12.99
CA GLY A 386 1.19 -5.65 -11.88
C GLY A 386 2.02 -6.50 -10.93
N SER A 387 1.67 -6.48 -9.65
CA SER A 387 2.29 -7.33 -8.64
C SER A 387 1.23 -8.05 -7.81
N ALA A 388 1.55 -9.27 -7.38
CA ALA A 388 0.70 -10.06 -6.50
C ALA A 388 1.54 -10.88 -5.52
N GLY A 389 1.09 -10.95 -4.26
CA GLY A 389 1.64 -11.82 -3.23
C GLY A 389 0.55 -12.72 -2.66
N VAL A 390 0.84 -14.02 -2.48
CA VAL A 390 -0.03 -14.96 -1.78
C VAL A 390 0.51 -15.17 -0.38
N PHE A 391 -0.35 -14.99 0.60
CA PHE A 391 -0.04 -15.19 2.02
C PHE A 391 -0.82 -16.37 2.58
N GLU A 392 -0.19 -17.11 3.49
CA GLU A 392 -0.84 -18.14 4.33
C GLU A 392 -0.88 -17.63 5.77
N LEU A 393 -2.05 -17.63 6.38
CA LEU A 393 -2.22 -17.36 7.81
C LEU A 393 -1.81 -18.60 8.62
N LEU A 394 -1.23 -18.38 9.82
CA LEU A 394 -0.70 -19.44 10.68
C LEU A 394 -1.42 -19.52 12.03
#